data_451b67df4acbbc3fac2b8f31b904142b
#
_entry.id   451b67df4acbbc3fac2b8f31b904142b
#
_cell.length_a   1.000
_cell.length_b   1.000
_cell.length_c   1.000
_cell.angle_alpha   90.00
_cell.angle_beta   90.00
_cell.angle_gamma   90.00
#
_symmetry.space_group_name_H-M   'P 1'
#
loop_
_entity.id
_entity.type
_entity.pdbx_description
1 polymer ?
#
loop_
_entity_poly.entity_id
_entity_poly.type
_entity_poly.pdbx_seq_one_letter_code
_entity_poly.pdbx_strand_id
1 'polypeptide(L)'
;MEEKLHFNSTTIHGGQEPDKAYGAVMPPIYQTSTYAQSTPGGHKGFEYSRTHNPTRQALEKSLASIEAGKFGFAFGSGLAAMDAVLKLLKPGDEIISTDDLYGGSYRLFTKIFEDFGLKFHFVGMNDPQNIAAIINKKTKLIWVETPTNPMMNVIDIKAIATIAKPHKILVAVDNTFASPYLQQPLTLGADI
;
A
#
# COMPACT_ATOMS: atom_id res chain seq x y z
N MET A 1 -16.96 23.40 -1.06
CA MET A 1 -16.07 22.62 -0.18
C MET A 1 -16.83 21.33 0.13
N GLU A 2 -16.37 20.18 -0.33
CA GLU A 2 -16.94 18.91 0.12
C GLU A 2 -16.66 18.77 1.61
N GLU A 3 -17.72 18.55 2.39
CA GLU A 3 -17.61 18.36 3.83
C GLU A 3 -16.83 17.07 4.09
N LYS A 4 -15.72 17.17 4.81
CA LYS A 4 -14.86 16.01 5.10
C LYS A 4 -15.63 15.06 6.02
N LEU A 5 -15.99 13.89 5.50
CA LEU A 5 -16.68 12.85 6.28
C LEU A 5 -15.86 12.41 7.51
N HIS A 6 -16.54 12.13 8.61
CA HIS A 6 -15.93 11.45 9.75
C HIS A 6 -15.54 10.01 9.36
N PHE A 7 -14.53 9.43 10.02
CA PHE A 7 -14.01 8.10 9.70
C PHE A 7 -15.11 7.03 9.53
N ASN A 8 -16.06 6.95 10.48
CA ASN A 8 -17.15 5.96 10.41
C ASN A 8 -18.05 6.16 9.18
N SER A 9 -18.30 7.40 8.78
CA SER A 9 -19.04 7.70 7.54
C SER A 9 -18.20 7.37 6.30
N THR A 10 -16.90 7.62 6.37
CA THR A 10 -15.96 7.29 5.29
C THR A 10 -15.91 5.77 5.04
N THR A 11 -15.99 4.94 6.08
CA THR A 11 -16.01 3.46 5.91
C THR A 11 -17.22 2.95 5.13
N ILE A 12 -18.31 3.73 5.09
CA ILE A 12 -19.55 3.38 4.38
C ILE A 12 -19.62 4.04 3.01
N HIS A 13 -19.26 5.33 2.93
CA HIS A 13 -19.49 6.17 1.74
C HIS A 13 -18.21 6.53 0.99
N GLY A 14 -17.03 6.35 1.61
CA GLY A 14 -15.76 6.78 1.05
C GLY A 14 -15.45 6.08 -0.27
N GLY A 15 -15.22 6.87 -1.34
CA GLY A 15 -14.88 6.36 -2.66
C GLY A 15 -16.00 5.58 -3.37
N GLN A 16 -17.21 5.52 -2.81
CA GLN A 16 -18.35 4.82 -3.36
C GLN A 16 -19.48 5.80 -3.66
N GLU A 17 -19.87 5.89 -4.93
CA GLU A 17 -21.03 6.65 -5.37
C GLU A 17 -22.15 5.69 -5.76
N PRO A 18 -23.44 6.08 -5.61
CA PRO A 18 -24.56 5.30 -6.13
C PRO A 18 -24.38 4.98 -7.62
N ASP A 19 -24.79 3.77 -8.01
CA ASP A 19 -24.71 3.34 -9.41
C ASP A 19 -25.49 4.27 -10.33
N LYS A 20 -24.84 4.70 -11.42
CA LYS A 20 -25.40 5.66 -12.36
C LYS A 20 -26.53 5.08 -13.22
N ALA A 21 -26.60 3.75 -13.37
CA ALA A 21 -27.61 3.13 -14.23
C ALA A 21 -28.98 3.06 -13.53
N TYR A 22 -29.00 2.69 -12.25
CA TYR A 22 -30.24 2.44 -11.51
C TYR A 22 -30.28 3.11 -10.13
N GLY A 23 -29.27 3.85 -9.74
CA GLY A 23 -29.21 4.52 -8.44
C GLY A 23 -29.02 3.56 -7.27
N ALA A 24 -28.48 2.36 -7.51
CA ALA A 24 -28.19 1.42 -6.44
C ALA A 24 -27.17 2.02 -5.47
N VAL A 25 -27.50 2.02 -4.16
CA VAL A 25 -26.64 2.62 -3.11
C VAL A 25 -25.37 1.79 -2.91
N MET A 26 -25.49 0.45 -2.98
CA MET A 26 -24.33 -0.45 -2.93
C MET A 26 -23.77 -0.65 -4.33
N PRO A 27 -22.44 -0.61 -4.50
CA PRO A 27 -21.81 -0.87 -5.80
C PRO A 27 -22.21 -2.23 -6.36
N PRO A 28 -22.70 -2.31 -7.62
CA PRO A 28 -23.03 -3.58 -8.25
C PRO A 28 -21.79 -4.48 -8.42
N ILE A 29 -22.00 -5.80 -8.37
CA ILE A 29 -20.97 -6.78 -8.67
C ILE A 29 -20.93 -7.01 -10.18
N TYR A 30 -19.86 -6.56 -10.84
CA TYR A 30 -19.62 -6.75 -12.25
C TYR A 30 -18.87 -8.06 -12.50
N GLN A 31 -19.62 -9.15 -12.60
CA GLN A 31 -19.10 -10.49 -12.89
C GLN A 31 -18.98 -10.69 -14.41
N THR A 32 -18.02 -10.01 -15.02
CA THR A 32 -17.80 -10.07 -16.47
C THR A 32 -16.31 -10.06 -16.79
N SER A 33 -15.94 -10.53 -17.98
CA SER A 33 -14.56 -10.44 -18.49
C SER A 33 -14.37 -9.25 -19.44
N THR A 34 -15.31 -9.02 -20.36
CA THR A 34 -15.22 -8.01 -21.41
C THR A 34 -16.41 -7.06 -21.37
N TYR A 35 -16.23 -5.88 -21.95
CA TYR A 35 -17.27 -4.83 -22.04
C TYR A 35 -17.50 -4.50 -23.50
N ALA A 36 -18.77 -4.23 -23.89
CA ALA A 36 -19.12 -3.82 -25.22
C ALA A 36 -18.49 -2.46 -25.57
N GLN A 37 -17.93 -2.38 -26.75
CA GLN A 37 -17.37 -1.16 -27.33
C GLN A 37 -18.17 -0.74 -28.55
N SER A 38 -18.38 0.56 -28.73
CA SER A 38 -19.09 1.10 -29.89
C SER A 38 -18.23 1.06 -31.17
N THR A 39 -16.91 1.17 -31.01
CA THR A 39 -15.87 1.05 -32.06
C THR A 39 -14.60 0.49 -31.41
N PRO A 40 -13.59 0.05 -32.14
CA PRO A 40 -12.29 -0.30 -31.57
C PRO A 40 -11.74 0.82 -30.70
N GLY A 41 -11.54 0.55 -29.38
CA GLY A 41 -11.12 1.53 -28.36
C GLY A 41 -12.24 2.46 -27.84
N GLY A 42 -13.48 2.38 -28.38
CA GLY A 42 -14.61 3.19 -27.95
C GLY A 42 -15.37 2.63 -26.75
N HIS A 43 -14.68 2.47 -25.60
CA HIS A 43 -15.24 1.93 -24.35
C HIS A 43 -15.82 3.01 -23.43
N LYS A 44 -16.72 2.62 -22.51
CA LYS A 44 -17.36 3.50 -21.51
C LYS A 44 -16.55 3.62 -20.20
N GLY A 45 -15.21 3.51 -20.25
CA GLY A 45 -14.31 3.54 -19.09
C GLY A 45 -13.72 2.19 -18.73
N PHE A 46 -14.36 1.09 -19.13
CA PHE A 46 -13.88 -0.30 -18.89
C PHE A 46 -13.92 -1.08 -20.20
N GLU A 47 -12.90 -1.88 -20.43
CA GLU A 47 -12.78 -2.72 -21.63
C GLU A 47 -12.60 -4.20 -21.31
N TYR A 48 -11.82 -4.50 -20.25
CA TYR A 48 -11.49 -5.85 -19.83
C TYR A 48 -11.20 -5.94 -18.34
N SER A 49 -11.84 -6.89 -17.64
CA SER A 49 -11.81 -6.97 -16.18
C SER A 49 -10.44 -7.30 -15.58
N ARG A 50 -9.55 -7.98 -16.32
CA ARG A 50 -8.18 -8.23 -15.85
C ARG A 50 -7.40 -6.93 -15.66
N THR A 51 -7.56 -5.98 -16.57
CA THR A 51 -6.93 -4.66 -16.48
C THR A 51 -7.70 -3.75 -15.55
N HIS A 52 -9.03 -3.66 -15.70
CA HIS A 52 -9.87 -2.75 -14.92
C HIS A 52 -11.30 -3.28 -14.77
N ASN A 53 -11.84 -3.26 -13.54
CA ASN A 53 -13.21 -3.72 -13.24
C ASN A 53 -13.88 -2.75 -12.26
N PRO A 54 -15.15 -2.36 -12.46
CA PRO A 54 -15.84 -1.41 -11.57
C PRO A 54 -15.92 -1.86 -10.13
N THR A 55 -16.13 -3.16 -9.86
CA THR A 55 -16.20 -3.71 -8.50
C THR A 55 -14.86 -3.60 -7.78
N ARG A 56 -13.74 -3.96 -8.47
CA ARG A 56 -12.39 -3.77 -7.91
C ARG A 56 -12.08 -2.29 -7.71
N GLN A 57 -12.43 -1.43 -8.66
CA GLN A 57 -12.23 0.01 -8.53
C GLN A 57 -12.99 0.59 -7.32
N ALA A 58 -14.20 0.14 -7.05
CA ALA A 58 -14.95 0.58 -5.87
C ALA A 58 -14.20 0.22 -4.57
N LEU A 59 -13.65 -1.01 -4.47
CA LEU A 59 -12.81 -1.41 -3.35
C LEU A 59 -11.55 -0.53 -3.23
N GLU A 60 -10.82 -0.33 -4.34
CA GLU A 60 -9.59 0.46 -4.37
C GLU A 60 -9.83 1.91 -3.94
N LYS A 61 -10.91 2.53 -4.40
CA LYS A 61 -11.31 3.88 -3.99
C LYS A 61 -11.71 3.95 -2.52
N SER A 62 -12.46 2.96 -2.04
CA SER A 62 -12.87 2.89 -0.63
C SER A 62 -11.66 2.76 0.28
N LEU A 63 -10.74 1.84 -0.02
CA LEU A 63 -9.49 1.67 0.74
C LEU A 63 -8.65 2.95 0.72
N ALA A 64 -8.44 3.58 -0.44
CA ALA A 64 -7.74 4.85 -0.53
C ALA A 64 -8.40 5.94 0.35
N SER A 65 -9.73 6.00 0.36
CA SER A 65 -10.49 6.99 1.15
C SER A 65 -10.29 6.80 2.66
N ILE A 66 -10.36 5.56 3.16
CA ILE A 66 -10.21 5.28 4.59
C ILE A 66 -8.76 5.36 5.08
N GLU A 67 -7.78 5.15 4.19
CA GLU A 67 -6.35 5.33 4.49
C GLU A 67 -5.86 6.77 4.24
N ALA A 68 -6.76 7.69 3.88
CA ALA A 68 -6.41 9.06 3.47
C ALA A 68 -5.41 9.10 2.30
N GLY A 69 -5.43 8.06 1.46
CA GLY A 69 -4.57 7.91 0.30
C GLY A 69 -5.16 8.54 -0.97
N LYS A 70 -4.29 8.79 -1.93
CA LYS A 70 -4.70 9.30 -3.25
C LYS A 70 -5.10 8.16 -4.20
N PHE A 71 -4.47 7.02 -4.08
CA PHE A 71 -4.71 5.83 -4.90
C PHE A 71 -4.78 4.59 -4.01
N GLY A 72 -5.58 3.62 -4.39
CA GLY A 72 -5.61 2.28 -3.82
C GLY A 72 -5.41 1.23 -4.91
N PHE A 73 -4.74 0.13 -4.59
CA PHE A 73 -4.53 -1.00 -5.47
C PHE A 73 -4.84 -2.29 -4.73
N ALA A 74 -5.78 -3.08 -5.25
CA ALA A 74 -6.18 -4.34 -4.64
C ALA A 74 -5.41 -5.52 -5.25
N PHE A 75 -4.86 -6.36 -4.38
CA PHE A 75 -4.12 -7.58 -4.72
C PHE A 75 -4.78 -8.81 -4.10
N GLY A 76 -4.46 -9.99 -4.62
CA GLY A 76 -4.98 -11.25 -4.11
C GLY A 76 -4.42 -11.67 -2.74
N SER A 77 -3.35 -11.03 -2.28
CA SER A 77 -2.75 -11.24 -0.95
C SER A 77 -1.81 -10.09 -0.59
N GLY A 78 -1.48 -9.97 0.71
CA GLY A 78 -0.47 -9.02 1.19
C GLY A 78 0.91 -9.27 0.55
N LEU A 79 1.33 -10.54 0.39
CA LEU A 79 2.58 -10.85 -0.31
C LEU A 79 2.57 -10.40 -1.77
N ALA A 80 1.44 -10.45 -2.46
CA ALA A 80 1.33 -9.92 -3.82
C ALA A 80 1.44 -8.39 -3.85
N ALA A 81 0.92 -7.69 -2.83
CA ALA A 81 1.10 -6.25 -2.68
C ALA A 81 2.57 -5.90 -2.40
N MET A 82 3.24 -6.63 -1.50
CA MET A 82 4.67 -6.47 -1.22
C MET A 82 5.52 -6.69 -2.47
N ASP A 83 5.26 -7.75 -3.23
CA ASP A 83 5.93 -8.04 -4.50
C ASP A 83 5.81 -6.86 -5.48
N ALA A 84 4.62 -6.26 -5.58
CA ALA A 84 4.41 -5.09 -6.43
C ALA A 84 5.22 -3.87 -5.96
N VAL A 85 5.31 -3.61 -4.66
CA VAL A 85 6.13 -2.52 -4.10
C VAL A 85 7.61 -2.76 -4.38
N LEU A 86 8.11 -3.99 -4.14
CA LEU A 86 9.53 -4.30 -4.36
C LEU A 86 9.93 -4.19 -5.84
N LYS A 87 9.01 -4.42 -6.78
CA LYS A 87 9.23 -4.24 -8.22
C LYS A 87 9.38 -2.77 -8.67
N LEU A 88 9.16 -1.81 -7.80
CA LEU A 88 9.55 -0.41 -8.04
C LEU A 88 11.06 -0.22 -8.00
N LEU A 89 11.79 -1.16 -7.41
CA LEU A 89 13.23 -1.11 -7.19
C LEU A 89 13.99 -1.85 -8.31
N LYS A 90 15.30 -1.62 -8.36
CA LYS A 90 16.20 -2.20 -9.38
C LYS A 90 17.28 -3.05 -8.70
N PRO A 91 17.87 -4.04 -9.40
CA PRO A 91 19.03 -4.76 -8.90
C PRO A 91 20.13 -3.81 -8.43
N GLY A 92 20.64 -4.04 -7.23
CA GLY A 92 21.63 -3.19 -6.56
C GLY A 92 21.04 -2.15 -5.61
N ASP A 93 19.72 -1.91 -5.62
CA ASP A 93 19.05 -1.09 -4.63
C ASP A 93 19.00 -1.80 -3.26
N GLU A 94 19.04 -1.01 -2.20
CA GLU A 94 19.04 -1.51 -0.82
C GLU A 94 17.77 -1.08 -0.09
N ILE A 95 17.24 -2.00 0.71
CA ILE A 95 16.05 -1.84 1.53
C ILE A 95 16.43 -1.96 3.00
N ILE A 96 15.95 -1.03 3.83
CA ILE A 96 16.03 -1.15 5.29
C ILE A 96 14.67 -1.64 5.77
N SER A 97 14.62 -2.75 6.47
CA SER A 97 13.39 -3.37 6.98
C SER A 97 13.43 -3.53 8.48
N THR A 98 12.25 -3.51 9.13
CA THR A 98 12.13 -3.99 10.51
C THR A 98 12.71 -5.40 10.63
N ASP A 99 13.34 -5.70 11.77
CA ASP A 99 13.92 -7.03 12.09
C ASP A 99 12.88 -8.02 12.61
N ASP A 100 11.84 -7.54 13.27
CA ASP A 100 10.67 -8.29 13.69
C ASP A 100 9.54 -8.07 12.70
N LEU A 101 9.28 -9.02 11.81
CA LEU A 101 8.31 -8.91 10.73
C LEU A 101 7.70 -10.26 10.37
N TYR A 102 6.56 -10.23 9.68
CA TYR A 102 5.89 -11.44 9.20
C TYR A 102 6.84 -12.37 8.45
N GLY A 103 6.87 -13.64 8.85
CA GLY A 103 7.78 -14.64 8.27
C GLY A 103 7.62 -14.83 6.74
N GLY A 104 6.44 -14.51 6.19
CA GLY A 104 6.21 -14.47 4.73
C GLY A 104 7.00 -13.35 4.06
N SER A 105 7.01 -12.16 4.66
CA SER A 105 7.79 -11.01 4.18
C SER A 105 9.29 -11.33 4.19
N TYR A 106 9.78 -11.88 5.31
CA TYR A 106 11.18 -12.30 5.42
C TYR A 106 11.57 -13.29 4.32
N ARG A 107 10.73 -14.32 4.07
CA ARG A 107 10.99 -15.30 3.00
C ARG A 107 10.95 -14.66 1.61
N LEU A 108 10.00 -13.78 1.36
CA LEU A 108 9.91 -13.06 0.08
C LEU A 108 11.19 -12.24 -0.15
N PHE A 109 11.65 -11.52 0.87
CA PHE A 109 12.84 -10.67 0.80
C PHE A 109 14.09 -11.51 0.57
N THR A 110 14.38 -12.48 1.43
CA THR A 110 15.66 -13.20 1.47
C THR A 110 15.75 -14.40 0.53
N LYS A 111 14.62 -14.96 0.04
CA LYS A 111 14.63 -16.15 -0.81
C LYS A 111 14.23 -15.87 -2.26
N ILE A 112 13.68 -14.69 -2.51
CA ILE A 112 13.24 -14.30 -3.85
C ILE A 112 13.98 -13.04 -4.29
N PHE A 113 13.78 -11.92 -3.59
CA PHE A 113 14.28 -10.63 -4.08
C PHE A 113 15.79 -10.40 -3.91
N GLU A 114 16.46 -11.09 -2.97
CA GLU A 114 17.92 -11.11 -2.94
C GLU A 114 18.49 -11.77 -4.19
N ASP A 115 17.88 -12.85 -4.68
CA ASP A 115 18.26 -13.51 -5.96
C ASP A 115 18.04 -12.60 -7.18
N PHE A 116 17.12 -11.66 -7.09
CA PHE A 116 16.92 -10.60 -8.10
C PHE A 116 17.83 -9.37 -7.90
N GLY A 117 18.78 -9.45 -6.96
CA GLY A 117 19.82 -8.44 -6.76
C GLY A 117 19.43 -7.28 -5.85
N LEU A 118 18.32 -7.34 -5.13
CA LEU A 118 18.03 -6.41 -4.03
C LEU A 118 18.82 -6.80 -2.78
N LYS A 119 19.09 -5.86 -1.90
CA LYS A 119 19.78 -6.10 -0.64
C LYS A 119 18.94 -5.61 0.53
N PHE A 120 18.77 -6.45 1.54
CA PHE A 120 17.96 -6.15 2.71
C PHE A 120 18.83 -6.00 3.97
N HIS A 121 18.52 -4.97 4.75
CA HIS A 121 19.12 -4.70 6.05
C HIS A 121 18.02 -4.73 7.10
N PHE A 122 18.03 -5.73 7.96
CA PHE A 122 17.07 -5.89 9.03
C PHE A 122 17.58 -5.20 10.29
N VAL A 123 16.81 -4.26 10.84
CA VAL A 123 17.22 -3.47 12.00
C VAL A 123 16.05 -3.22 12.96
N GLY A 124 16.34 -3.17 14.25
CA GLY A 124 15.38 -2.74 15.25
C GLY A 124 15.03 -1.27 15.07
N MET A 125 13.78 -0.97 14.72
CA MET A 125 13.30 0.37 14.41
C MET A 125 12.68 1.10 15.62
N ASN A 126 12.73 0.51 16.81
CA ASN A 126 12.33 1.19 18.05
C ASN A 126 13.19 2.44 18.34
N ASP A 127 14.44 2.43 17.90
CA ASP A 127 15.29 3.61 17.83
C ASP A 127 15.49 4.02 16.36
N PRO A 128 14.93 5.15 15.90
CA PRO A 128 15.08 5.62 14.53
C PRO A 128 16.54 5.91 14.12
N GLN A 129 17.44 6.11 15.10
CA GLN A 129 18.87 6.33 14.80
C GLN A 129 19.54 5.09 14.19
N ASN A 130 19.02 3.88 14.47
CA ASN A 130 19.51 2.65 13.83
C ASN A 130 19.34 2.69 12.30
N ILE A 131 18.27 3.34 11.82
CA ILE A 131 18.04 3.55 10.38
C ILE A 131 19.00 4.59 9.85
N ALA A 132 19.11 5.73 10.53
CA ALA A 132 19.99 6.83 10.10
C ALA A 132 21.44 6.39 9.94
N ALA A 133 21.91 5.49 10.81
CA ALA A 133 23.29 5.00 10.81
C ALA A 133 23.66 4.16 9.57
N ILE A 134 22.68 3.55 8.90
CA ILE A 134 22.94 2.62 7.78
C ILE A 134 22.42 3.12 6.43
N ILE A 135 21.73 4.27 6.39
CA ILE A 135 21.31 4.90 5.14
C ILE A 135 22.52 5.19 4.27
N ASN A 136 22.44 4.83 2.99
CA ASN A 136 23.46 5.11 2.00
C ASN A 136 22.83 5.47 0.64
N LYS A 137 23.63 5.76 -0.39
CA LYS A 137 23.17 6.18 -1.72
C LYS A 137 22.34 5.13 -2.45
N LYS A 138 22.46 3.86 -2.07
CA LYS A 138 21.69 2.73 -2.65
C LYS A 138 20.40 2.46 -1.91
N THR A 139 20.20 3.00 -0.71
CA THR A 139 18.94 2.87 0.03
C THR A 139 17.82 3.58 -0.73
N LYS A 140 16.78 2.85 -1.12
CA LYS A 140 15.63 3.35 -1.88
C LYS A 140 14.29 3.16 -1.19
N LEU A 141 14.22 2.22 -0.26
CA LEU A 141 13.00 1.89 0.46
C LEU A 141 13.32 1.62 1.93
N ILE A 142 12.47 2.13 2.81
CA ILE A 142 12.36 1.68 4.19
C ILE A 142 11.03 0.94 4.30
N TRP A 143 11.09 -0.35 4.66
CA TRP A 143 9.92 -1.19 4.90
C TRP A 143 9.67 -1.27 6.39
N VAL A 144 8.53 -0.77 6.83
CA VAL A 144 8.13 -0.73 8.24
C VAL A 144 6.91 -1.63 8.42
N GLU A 145 7.00 -2.65 9.28
CA GLU A 145 5.84 -3.37 9.77
C GLU A 145 5.53 -2.88 11.18
N THR A 146 4.33 -2.36 11.41
CA THR A 146 3.95 -1.85 12.74
C THR A 146 2.43 -1.83 12.95
N PRO A 147 1.90 -2.45 14.03
CA PRO A 147 2.63 -3.29 14.99
C PRO A 147 3.29 -4.50 14.34
N THR A 148 4.47 -4.90 14.83
CA THR A 148 5.25 -6.00 14.25
C THR A 148 4.65 -7.38 14.53
N ASN A 149 4.99 -8.39 13.74
CA ASN A 149 4.59 -9.78 13.95
C ASN A 149 5.82 -10.69 14.14
N PRO A 150 6.03 -11.36 15.30
CA PRO A 150 5.01 -11.59 16.34
C PRO A 150 5.09 -10.68 17.58
N MET A 151 6.12 -9.85 17.73
CA MET A 151 6.43 -9.19 19.01
C MET A 151 5.55 -7.98 19.33
N MET A 152 4.70 -7.53 18.38
CA MET A 152 3.77 -6.40 18.55
C MET A 152 4.47 -5.07 18.90
N ASN A 153 5.69 -4.87 18.44
CA ASN A 153 6.40 -3.61 18.61
C ASN A 153 5.70 -2.50 17.82
N VAL A 154 5.50 -1.36 18.45
CA VAL A 154 4.94 -0.16 17.81
C VAL A 154 6.09 0.77 17.44
N ILE A 155 6.17 1.13 16.15
CA ILE A 155 7.25 1.91 15.59
C ILE A 155 6.75 3.31 15.21
N ASP A 156 7.54 4.35 15.49
CA ASP A 156 7.21 5.74 15.15
C ASP A 156 7.40 6.00 13.65
N ILE A 157 6.33 5.82 12.87
CA ILE A 157 6.32 6.05 11.42
C ILE A 157 6.75 7.48 11.09
N LYS A 158 6.31 8.48 11.86
CA LYS A 158 6.61 9.88 11.60
C LYS A 158 8.10 10.19 11.77
N ALA A 159 8.73 9.63 12.79
CA ALA A 159 10.19 9.75 12.99
C ALA A 159 10.94 9.13 11.82
N ILE A 160 10.55 7.93 11.35
CA ILE A 160 11.17 7.27 10.20
C ILE A 160 10.97 8.08 8.91
N ALA A 161 9.76 8.54 8.63
CA ALA A 161 9.47 9.37 7.46
C ALA A 161 10.30 10.68 7.47
N THR A 162 10.52 11.26 8.64
CA THR A 162 11.35 12.46 8.81
C THR A 162 12.80 12.19 8.44
N ILE A 163 13.35 11.03 8.80
CA ILE A 163 14.71 10.59 8.43
C ILE A 163 14.81 10.28 6.94
N ALA A 164 13.82 9.59 6.36
CA ALA A 164 13.83 9.17 4.95
C ALA A 164 13.73 10.34 3.96
N LYS A 165 12.94 11.36 4.29
CA LYS A 165 12.59 12.48 3.40
C LYS A 165 13.76 13.23 2.80
N PRO A 166 14.82 13.65 3.55
CA PRO A 166 15.98 14.34 2.98
C PRO A 166 16.73 13.50 1.94
N HIS A 167 16.67 12.18 2.06
CA HIS A 167 17.35 11.24 1.19
C HIS A 167 16.49 10.80 -0.01
N LYS A 168 15.22 11.24 -0.09
CA LYS A 168 14.23 10.82 -1.10
C LYS A 168 14.04 9.30 -1.12
N ILE A 169 14.07 8.69 0.05
CA ILE A 169 13.83 7.26 0.25
C ILE A 169 12.33 7.07 0.48
N LEU A 170 11.72 6.11 -0.22
CA LEU A 170 10.31 5.75 -0.01
C LEU A 170 10.14 5.06 1.35
N VAL A 171 9.03 5.34 2.00
CA VAL A 171 8.60 4.66 3.22
C VAL A 171 7.32 3.88 2.92
N ALA A 172 7.40 2.56 2.97
CA ALA A 172 6.25 1.66 2.88
C ALA A 172 5.94 1.06 4.24
N VAL A 173 4.66 1.02 4.59
CA VAL A 173 4.21 0.54 5.90
C VAL A 173 3.24 -0.61 5.75
N ASP A 174 3.57 -1.75 6.31
CA ASP A 174 2.63 -2.85 6.52
C ASP A 174 1.80 -2.55 7.78
N ASN A 175 0.58 -2.07 7.56
CA ASN A 175 -0.37 -1.66 8.59
C ASN A 175 -1.39 -2.75 8.94
N THR A 176 -1.11 -4.01 8.60
CA THR A 176 -2.05 -5.12 8.71
C THR A 176 -2.69 -5.24 10.10
N PHE A 177 -1.90 -5.14 11.16
CA PHE A 177 -2.39 -5.34 12.52
C PHE A 177 -3.16 -4.16 13.09
N ALA A 178 -2.76 -2.93 12.78
CA ALA A 178 -3.47 -1.74 13.27
C ALA A 178 -4.74 -1.45 12.48
N SER A 179 -4.74 -1.65 11.17
CA SER A 179 -5.77 -1.19 10.24
C SER A 179 -5.96 0.34 10.22
N PRO A 180 -6.69 0.91 9.24
CA PRO A 180 -6.84 2.37 9.14
C PRO A 180 -7.63 3.01 10.29
N TYR A 181 -8.34 2.22 11.08
CA TYR A 181 -9.06 2.75 12.25
C TYR A 181 -8.10 3.16 13.38
N LEU A 182 -7.08 2.36 13.64
CA LEU A 182 -6.11 2.62 14.71
C LEU A 182 -4.93 3.45 14.24
N GLN A 183 -4.54 3.31 12.96
CA GLN A 183 -3.34 3.96 12.41
C GLN A 183 -3.51 4.22 10.92
N GLN A 184 -3.21 5.44 10.47
CA GLN A 184 -3.21 5.84 9.06
C GLN A 184 -1.77 6.27 8.66
N PRO A 185 -0.92 5.35 8.18
CA PRO A 185 0.50 5.60 7.91
C PRO A 185 0.76 6.77 6.96
N LEU A 186 -0.08 6.95 5.94
CA LEU A 186 0.07 8.04 4.96
C LEU A 186 -0.05 9.42 5.63
N THR A 187 -0.88 9.57 6.66
CA THR A 187 -1.02 10.83 7.42
C THR A 187 0.19 11.10 8.32
N LEU A 188 0.98 10.06 8.60
CA LEU A 188 2.20 10.12 9.40
C LEU A 188 3.46 10.31 8.55
N GLY A 189 3.31 10.36 7.22
CA GLY A 189 4.39 10.66 6.27
C GLY A 189 4.92 9.46 5.50
N ALA A 190 4.31 8.29 5.61
CA ALA A 190 4.59 7.18 4.69
C ALA A 190 4.13 7.51 3.26
N ASP A 191 4.76 6.88 2.28
CA ASP A 191 4.44 7.03 0.87
C ASP A 191 3.49 5.93 0.36
N ILE A 192 3.59 4.73 0.98
CA ILE A 192 2.88 3.50 0.60
C ILE A 192 2.42 2.78 1.87
#